data_9a5a1ee7df67a58b1c4368f4631cca50
#
_entry.id   9a5a1ee7df67a58b1c4368f4631cca50
#
_cell.length_a   1.000
_cell.length_b   1.000
_cell.length_c   1.000
_cell.angle_alpha   90.00
_cell.angle_beta   90.00
_cell.angle_gamma   90.00
#
_symmetry.space_group_name_H-M   'P 1'
#
loop_
_entity.id
_entity.type
_entity.pdbx_description
1 polymer ?
#
loop_
_entity_poly.entity_id
_entity_poly.type
_entity_poly.pdbx_seq_one_letter_code
_entity_poly.pdbx_strand_id
1 'polypeptide(L)'
;AGDYLMVQFGINDSAASNAERYAPVCGSATNPTNGSFEFYIEKYVEGALDKGATPILVTTVIGLKAYSGGKFVNSYGNYCQAMKDIAAKYNIPCIDLNSLMVAHYNAIGYDTAYTYHLISAVEGSTDMTHFTETGAKAVANLVAQAVKNQNITPLAEHVK
;
A
#
# COMPACT_ATOMS: atom_id res chain seq x y z
N ALA A 1 15.95 -18.30 -2.25
CA ALA A 1 16.01 -17.74 -3.61
C ALA A 1 14.75 -18.14 -4.37
N GLY A 2 14.22 -17.22 -5.20
CA GLY A 2 12.98 -17.44 -5.95
C GLY A 2 11.69 -17.07 -5.20
N ASP A 3 11.77 -16.62 -3.96
CA ASP A 3 10.64 -16.11 -3.19
C ASP A 3 10.34 -14.66 -3.56
N TYR A 4 9.09 -14.23 -3.27
CA TYR A 4 8.67 -12.84 -3.41
C TYR A 4 8.38 -12.24 -2.03
N LEU A 5 8.81 -11.00 -1.81
CA LEU A 5 8.46 -10.22 -0.62
C LEU A 5 7.61 -9.02 -1.03
N MET A 6 6.32 -9.05 -0.76
CA MET A 6 5.45 -7.88 -0.91
C MET A 6 5.51 -7.02 0.36
N VAL A 7 5.84 -5.74 0.21
CA VAL A 7 5.97 -4.77 1.30
C VAL A 7 4.92 -3.68 1.13
N GLN A 8 4.01 -3.55 2.11
CA GLN A 8 2.94 -2.56 2.10
C GLN A 8 2.83 -1.91 3.49
N PHE A 9 3.27 -0.64 3.61
CA PHE A 9 3.26 0.16 4.82
C PHE A 9 2.79 1.60 4.53
N GLY A 10 2.74 2.46 5.56
CA GLY A 10 2.49 3.89 5.42
C GLY A 10 1.37 4.44 6.30
N ILE A 11 0.31 3.66 6.62
CA ILE A 11 -0.80 4.15 7.47
C ILE A 11 -0.30 4.44 8.88
N ASN A 12 0.31 3.45 9.54
CA ASN A 12 0.83 3.60 10.89
C ASN A 12 2.01 4.55 10.92
N ASP A 13 2.85 4.49 9.89
CA ASP A 13 4.03 5.35 9.73
C ASP A 13 3.66 6.83 9.61
N SER A 14 2.48 7.15 9.10
CA SER A 14 1.98 8.52 8.98
C SER A 14 1.40 9.09 10.29
N ALA A 15 1.25 8.28 11.33
CA ALA A 15 0.60 8.66 12.59
C ALA A 15 1.55 9.47 13.50
N ALA A 16 1.81 10.73 13.21
CA ALA A 16 2.74 11.61 13.94
C ALA A 16 2.42 11.75 15.43
N SER A 17 1.19 11.47 15.86
CA SER A 17 0.80 11.46 17.27
C SER A 17 1.24 10.21 18.04
N ASN A 18 1.78 9.20 17.36
CA ASN A 18 2.24 7.95 17.98
C ASN A 18 3.71 7.71 17.64
N ALA A 19 4.59 8.12 18.56
CA ALA A 19 6.05 8.06 18.38
C ALA A 19 6.60 6.63 18.19
N GLU A 20 5.88 5.61 18.68
CA GLU A 20 6.35 4.21 18.60
C GLU A 20 6.28 3.63 17.19
N ARG A 21 5.47 4.20 16.31
CA ARG A 21 5.27 3.72 14.94
C ARG A 21 5.37 4.81 13.87
N TYR A 22 5.57 6.06 14.29
CA TYR A 22 5.73 7.15 13.34
C TYR A 22 7.10 7.09 12.66
N ALA A 23 7.09 7.07 11.33
CA ALA A 23 8.28 7.19 10.50
C ALA A 23 8.04 8.28 9.44
N PRO A 24 8.59 9.49 9.64
CA PRO A 24 8.39 10.58 8.70
C PRO A 24 9.02 10.29 7.35
N VAL A 25 8.37 10.74 6.27
CA VAL A 25 8.99 10.77 4.93
C VAL A 25 10.06 11.84 4.90
N CYS A 26 11.27 11.50 4.46
CA CYS A 26 12.38 12.45 4.29
C CYS A 26 12.51 13.05 2.88
N GLY A 27 11.76 12.50 1.91
CA GLY A 27 11.74 12.98 0.52
C GLY A 27 12.98 12.62 -0.29
N SER A 28 13.79 11.65 0.16
CA SER A 28 15.00 11.21 -0.54
C SER A 28 15.17 9.70 -0.49
N ALA A 29 14.92 9.04 -1.61
CA ALA A 29 15.20 7.61 -1.77
C ALA A 29 16.69 7.33 -2.02
N THR A 30 17.46 8.32 -2.50
CA THR A 30 18.90 8.13 -2.77
C THR A 30 19.77 8.27 -1.54
N ASN A 31 19.32 9.04 -0.54
CA ASN A 31 20.05 9.26 0.71
C ASN A 31 19.02 9.41 1.86
N PRO A 32 18.36 8.31 2.26
CA PRO A 32 17.33 8.38 3.29
C PRO A 32 17.93 8.69 4.66
N THR A 33 17.27 9.58 5.38
CA THR A 33 17.66 9.91 6.77
C THR A 33 17.37 8.73 7.66
N ASN A 34 18.30 8.39 8.56
CA ASN A 34 18.09 7.34 9.55
C ASN A 34 16.81 7.60 10.36
N GLY A 35 15.94 6.57 10.47
CA GLY A 35 14.64 6.66 11.13
C GLY A 35 13.50 7.19 10.26
N SER A 36 13.76 7.56 8.99
CA SER A 36 12.70 7.90 8.03
C SER A 36 11.97 6.68 7.49
N PHE A 37 10.81 6.90 6.90
CA PHE A 37 10.05 5.86 6.22
C PHE A 37 10.88 5.19 5.12
N GLU A 38 11.55 6.01 4.28
CA GLU A 38 12.42 5.52 3.21
C GLU A 38 13.54 4.63 3.74
N PHE A 39 14.16 5.02 4.86
CA PHE A 39 15.22 4.23 5.51
C PHE A 39 14.73 2.82 5.90
N TYR A 40 13.52 2.73 6.47
CA TYR A 40 12.97 1.43 6.86
C TYR A 40 12.52 0.59 5.67
N ILE A 41 11.90 1.21 4.66
CA ILE A 41 11.50 0.47 3.43
C ILE A 41 12.73 -0.10 2.72
N GLU A 42 13.84 0.65 2.65
CA GLU A 42 15.10 0.14 2.08
C GLU A 42 15.63 -1.09 2.81
N LYS A 43 15.51 -1.16 4.13
CA LYS A 43 15.90 -2.35 4.90
C LYS A 43 15.17 -3.62 4.45
N TYR A 44 13.87 -3.51 4.12
CA TYR A 44 13.11 -4.64 3.58
C TYR A 44 13.57 -5.01 2.17
N VAL A 45 13.81 -4.01 1.33
CA VAL A 45 14.26 -4.23 -0.05
C VAL A 45 15.64 -4.89 -0.06
N GLU A 46 16.62 -4.31 0.65
CA GLU A 46 17.98 -4.82 0.75
C GLU A 46 18.01 -6.24 1.35
N GLY A 47 17.27 -6.45 2.45
CA GLY A 47 17.20 -7.76 3.10
C GLY A 47 16.57 -8.84 2.21
N ALA A 48 15.61 -8.50 1.34
CA ALA A 48 15.04 -9.43 0.37
C ALA A 48 16.06 -9.76 -0.73
N LEU A 49 16.70 -8.74 -1.29
CA LEU A 49 17.73 -8.92 -2.33
C LEU A 49 18.91 -9.75 -1.83
N ASP A 50 19.40 -9.51 -0.62
CA ASP A 50 20.48 -10.26 0.01
C ASP A 50 20.15 -11.74 0.19
N LYS A 51 18.88 -12.10 0.30
CA LYS A 51 18.38 -13.48 0.38
C LYS A 51 18.02 -14.08 -0.99
N GLY A 52 18.22 -13.34 -2.07
CA GLY A 52 17.85 -13.76 -3.42
C GLY A 52 16.35 -13.83 -3.64
N ALA A 53 15.57 -13.07 -2.85
CA ALA A 53 14.15 -12.88 -3.07
C ALA A 53 13.89 -11.65 -3.94
N THR A 54 12.72 -11.59 -4.58
CA THR A 54 12.28 -10.45 -5.37
C THR A 54 11.36 -9.55 -4.51
N PRO A 55 11.80 -8.36 -4.09
CA PRO A 55 10.92 -7.42 -3.41
C PRO A 55 9.94 -6.77 -4.40
N ILE A 56 8.70 -6.58 -3.94
CA ILE A 56 7.64 -5.86 -4.65
C ILE A 56 7.10 -4.83 -3.67
N LEU A 57 7.22 -3.55 -3.97
CA LEU A 57 6.63 -2.51 -3.15
C LEU A 57 5.17 -2.29 -3.54
N VAL A 58 4.32 -2.10 -2.54
CA VAL A 58 2.88 -1.86 -2.72
C VAL A 58 2.53 -0.60 -1.95
N THR A 59 2.03 0.42 -2.63
CA THR A 59 1.70 1.69 -1.97
C THR A 59 0.56 1.51 -0.96
N THR A 60 0.48 2.45 -0.01
CA THR A 60 -0.45 2.44 1.11
C THR A 60 -1.91 2.35 0.67
N VAL A 61 -2.70 1.50 1.29
CA VAL A 61 -4.17 1.45 1.11
C VAL A 61 -4.83 2.76 1.56
N ILE A 62 -6.05 3.01 1.09
CA ILE A 62 -6.92 4.06 1.64
C ILE A 62 -8.00 3.47 2.52
N GLY A 63 -8.49 4.26 3.49
CA GLY A 63 -9.71 3.97 4.25
C GLY A 63 -10.84 4.91 3.87
N LEU A 64 -11.99 4.79 4.52
CA LEU A 64 -13.16 5.64 4.26
C LEU A 64 -12.91 7.12 4.58
N LYS A 65 -11.96 7.43 5.46
CA LYS A 65 -11.55 8.82 5.77
C LYS A 65 -10.94 9.55 4.57
N ALA A 66 -10.56 8.82 3.53
CA ALA A 66 -10.09 9.40 2.26
C ALA A 66 -11.23 10.01 1.41
N TYR A 67 -12.50 9.85 1.83
CA TYR A 67 -13.63 10.46 1.14
C TYR A 67 -13.77 11.94 1.51
N SER A 68 -13.63 12.81 0.53
CA SER A 68 -13.68 14.26 0.71
C SER A 68 -14.22 14.94 -0.55
N GLY A 69 -15.11 15.92 -0.38
CA GLY A 69 -15.68 16.66 -1.51
C GLY A 69 -16.46 15.79 -2.50
N GLY A 70 -17.14 14.74 -2.01
CA GLY A 70 -17.95 13.84 -2.85
C GLY A 70 -17.16 12.74 -3.59
N LYS A 71 -15.87 12.56 -3.31
CA LYS A 71 -15.03 11.54 -3.93
C LYS A 71 -13.92 11.05 -3.01
N PHE A 72 -13.39 9.87 -3.29
CA PHE A 72 -12.16 9.37 -2.67
C PHE A 72 -10.93 10.04 -3.28
N VAL A 73 -9.97 10.38 -2.43
CA VAL A 73 -8.70 11.02 -2.82
C VAL A 73 -7.51 10.29 -2.19
N ASN A 74 -6.32 10.51 -2.74
CA ASN A 74 -5.09 10.02 -2.14
C ASN A 74 -4.80 10.81 -0.86
N SER A 75 -4.80 10.13 0.29
CA SER A 75 -4.52 10.73 1.61
C SER A 75 -3.10 10.47 2.12
N TYR A 76 -2.30 9.67 1.41
CA TYR A 76 -0.93 9.27 1.78
C TYR A 76 0.09 9.56 0.68
N GLY A 77 -0.09 10.66 -0.07
CA GLY A 77 0.68 10.95 -1.28
C GLY A 77 2.19 10.88 -1.11
N ASN A 78 2.73 11.45 -0.04
CA ASN A 78 4.17 11.45 0.23
C ASN A 78 4.71 10.03 0.48
N TYR A 79 3.99 9.20 1.24
CA TYR A 79 4.37 7.81 1.51
C TYR A 79 4.30 6.96 0.23
N CYS A 80 3.25 7.17 -0.57
CA CYS A 80 3.13 6.50 -1.87
C CYS A 80 4.26 6.90 -2.82
N GLN A 81 4.65 8.17 -2.83
CA GLN A 81 5.74 8.65 -3.67
C GLN A 81 7.08 8.06 -3.20
N ALA A 82 7.35 8.05 -1.88
CA ALA A 82 8.55 7.44 -1.32
C ALA A 82 8.70 5.96 -1.74
N MET A 83 7.60 5.18 -1.70
CA MET A 83 7.60 3.79 -2.18
C MET A 83 7.98 3.68 -3.66
N LYS A 84 7.43 4.56 -4.52
CA LYS A 84 7.74 4.59 -5.96
C LYS A 84 9.19 4.96 -6.23
N ASP A 85 9.71 5.96 -5.50
CA ASP A 85 11.09 6.43 -5.66
C ASP A 85 12.10 5.36 -5.24
N ILE A 86 11.82 4.63 -4.14
CA ILE A 86 12.65 3.50 -3.72
C ILE A 86 12.57 2.36 -4.75
N ALA A 87 11.39 2.03 -5.24
CA ALA A 87 11.26 1.01 -6.27
C ALA A 87 12.05 1.35 -7.54
N ALA A 88 12.02 2.62 -7.96
CA ALA A 88 12.82 3.11 -9.09
C ALA A 88 14.32 3.02 -8.82
N LYS A 89 14.80 3.40 -7.61
CA LYS A 89 16.19 3.30 -7.20
C LYS A 89 16.74 1.88 -7.33
N TYR A 90 15.97 0.89 -6.88
CA TYR A 90 16.39 -0.53 -6.88
C TYR A 90 15.97 -1.28 -8.14
N ASN A 91 15.30 -0.62 -9.09
CA ASN A 91 14.75 -1.22 -10.30
C ASN A 91 13.88 -2.47 -10.01
N ILE A 92 12.97 -2.34 -9.03
CA ILE A 92 12.05 -3.37 -8.58
C ILE A 92 10.60 -2.98 -8.87
N PRO A 93 9.67 -3.95 -8.96
CA PRO A 93 8.25 -3.65 -9.17
C PRO A 93 7.63 -2.81 -8.06
N CYS A 94 6.75 -1.89 -8.44
CA CYS A 94 5.90 -1.13 -7.52
C CYS A 94 4.44 -1.17 -7.98
N ILE A 95 3.56 -1.67 -7.11
CA ILE A 95 2.11 -1.65 -7.33
C ILE A 95 1.53 -0.41 -6.67
N ASP A 96 1.01 0.52 -7.47
CA ASP A 96 0.34 1.73 -6.96
C ASP A 96 -1.08 1.41 -6.47
N LEU A 97 -1.18 0.62 -5.39
CA LEU A 97 -2.44 0.19 -4.82
C LEU A 97 -3.29 1.37 -4.36
N ASN A 98 -2.68 2.44 -3.86
CA ASN A 98 -3.40 3.65 -3.46
C ASN A 98 -4.23 4.22 -4.61
N SER A 99 -3.61 4.45 -5.76
CA SER A 99 -4.31 4.97 -6.94
C SER A 99 -5.36 3.99 -7.48
N LEU A 100 -5.08 2.69 -7.45
CA LEU A 100 -6.04 1.65 -7.84
C LEU A 100 -7.27 1.65 -6.92
N MET A 101 -7.07 1.76 -5.61
CA MET A 101 -8.16 1.83 -4.64
C MET A 101 -8.97 3.13 -4.79
N VAL A 102 -8.32 4.28 -4.99
CA VAL A 102 -9.01 5.55 -5.25
C VAL A 102 -9.91 5.42 -6.47
N ALA A 103 -9.41 4.87 -7.57
CA ALA A 103 -10.18 4.65 -8.79
C ALA A 103 -11.35 3.68 -8.55
N HIS A 104 -11.08 2.55 -7.90
CA HIS A 104 -12.09 1.53 -7.61
C HIS A 104 -13.20 2.07 -6.70
N TYR A 105 -12.85 2.74 -5.59
CA TYR A 105 -13.81 3.28 -4.64
C TYR A 105 -14.67 4.38 -5.27
N ASN A 106 -14.10 5.22 -6.14
CA ASN A 106 -14.87 6.21 -6.88
C ASN A 106 -15.83 5.57 -7.91
N ALA A 107 -15.47 4.42 -8.47
CA ALA A 107 -16.32 3.69 -9.41
C ALA A 107 -17.51 2.99 -8.71
N ILE A 108 -17.29 2.41 -7.53
CA ILE A 108 -18.35 1.67 -6.79
C ILE A 108 -19.20 2.59 -5.88
N GLY A 109 -18.71 3.80 -5.60
CA GLY A 109 -19.35 4.78 -4.71
C GLY A 109 -19.14 4.52 -3.21
N TYR A 110 -19.47 5.56 -2.40
CA TYR A 110 -19.21 5.53 -0.96
C TYR A 110 -19.95 4.40 -0.23
N ASP A 111 -21.24 4.20 -0.53
CA ASP A 111 -22.06 3.22 0.18
C ASP A 111 -21.54 1.78 0.00
N THR A 112 -21.09 1.45 -1.20
CA THR A 112 -20.46 0.15 -1.46
C THR A 112 -19.10 0.06 -0.77
N ALA A 113 -18.26 1.10 -0.87
CA ALA A 113 -16.97 1.15 -0.19
C ALA A 113 -17.12 1.05 1.34
N TYR A 114 -18.18 1.61 1.92
CA TYR A 114 -18.50 1.50 3.35
C TYR A 114 -18.60 0.04 3.79
N THR A 115 -19.22 -0.83 2.98
CA THR A 115 -19.35 -2.26 3.30
C THR A 115 -18.03 -3.02 3.32
N TYR A 116 -16.97 -2.45 2.76
CA TYR A 116 -15.64 -3.04 2.74
C TYR A 116 -14.86 -2.86 4.05
N HIS A 117 -15.35 -2.02 4.97
CA HIS A 117 -14.65 -1.68 6.21
C HIS A 117 -15.40 -2.17 7.46
N LEU A 118 -14.65 -2.43 8.54
CA LEU A 118 -15.19 -3.01 9.79
C LEU A 118 -16.26 -2.17 10.44
N ILE A 119 -16.32 -0.86 10.19
CA ILE A 119 -17.41 0.02 10.64
C ILE A 119 -18.79 -0.50 10.22
N SER A 120 -18.88 -1.21 9.11
CA SER A 120 -20.15 -1.74 8.57
C SER A 120 -20.53 -3.12 9.13
N ALA A 121 -19.56 -3.88 9.64
CA ALA A 121 -19.72 -5.31 9.94
C ALA A 121 -19.65 -5.63 11.43
N VAL A 122 -19.12 -4.71 12.25
CA VAL A 122 -18.95 -4.90 13.70
C VAL A 122 -19.79 -3.86 14.42
N GLU A 123 -20.75 -4.30 15.23
CA GLU A 123 -21.63 -3.42 15.99
C GLU A 123 -20.82 -2.47 16.90
N GLY A 124 -21.14 -1.19 16.85
CA GLY A 124 -20.43 -0.15 17.59
C GLY A 124 -19.02 0.21 17.09
N SER A 125 -18.55 -0.41 16.00
CA SER A 125 -17.25 -0.11 15.42
C SER A 125 -17.23 1.28 14.80
N THR A 126 -16.10 2.00 15.01
CA THR A 126 -15.76 3.24 14.30
C THR A 126 -14.59 3.04 13.33
N ASP A 127 -14.25 1.80 13.04
CA ASP A 127 -13.08 1.43 12.25
C ASP A 127 -13.35 1.63 10.76
N MET A 128 -12.85 2.72 10.24
CA MET A 128 -12.94 3.13 8.83
C MET A 128 -11.70 2.71 8.01
N THR A 129 -10.80 1.93 8.60
CA THR A 129 -9.50 1.60 8.00
C THR A 129 -9.39 0.11 7.66
N HIS A 130 -9.64 -0.77 8.65
CA HIS A 130 -9.50 -2.21 8.45
C HIS A 130 -10.66 -2.79 7.64
N PHE A 131 -10.38 -3.88 6.92
CA PHE A 131 -11.29 -4.45 5.95
C PHE A 131 -12.17 -5.56 6.54
N THR A 132 -13.39 -5.65 6.03
CA THR A 132 -14.18 -6.89 6.06
C THR A 132 -13.56 -7.93 5.13
N GLU A 133 -14.00 -9.19 5.21
CA GLU A 133 -13.57 -10.23 4.26
C GLU A 133 -13.85 -9.82 2.81
N THR A 134 -15.02 -9.22 2.54
CA THR A 134 -15.40 -8.72 1.21
C THR A 134 -14.44 -7.63 0.73
N GLY A 135 -14.15 -6.65 1.59
CA GLY A 135 -13.20 -5.58 1.28
C GLY A 135 -11.78 -6.11 1.05
N ALA A 136 -11.31 -7.02 1.91
CA ALA A 136 -10.00 -7.63 1.75
C ALA A 136 -9.86 -8.39 0.43
N LYS A 137 -10.88 -9.16 0.01
CA LYS A 137 -10.92 -9.86 -1.28
C LYS A 137 -10.90 -8.87 -2.46
N ALA A 138 -11.66 -7.78 -2.38
CA ALA A 138 -11.67 -6.75 -3.42
C ALA A 138 -10.28 -6.11 -3.58
N VAL A 139 -9.64 -5.72 -2.46
CA VAL A 139 -8.29 -5.13 -2.47
C VAL A 139 -7.25 -6.13 -2.97
N ALA A 140 -7.31 -7.40 -2.51
CA ALA A 140 -6.41 -8.45 -2.99
C ALA A 140 -6.53 -8.67 -4.50
N ASN A 141 -7.75 -8.58 -5.06
CA ASN A 141 -7.97 -8.68 -6.51
C ASN A 141 -7.31 -7.51 -7.27
N LEU A 142 -7.35 -6.28 -6.74
CA LEU A 142 -6.63 -5.15 -7.34
C LEU A 142 -5.13 -5.41 -7.42
N VAL A 143 -4.53 -5.95 -6.34
CA VAL A 143 -3.11 -6.33 -6.32
C VAL A 143 -2.83 -7.43 -7.33
N ALA A 144 -3.63 -8.49 -7.37
CA ALA A 144 -3.47 -9.61 -8.31
C ALA A 144 -3.54 -9.13 -9.77
N GLN A 145 -4.53 -8.29 -10.10
CA GLN A 145 -4.62 -7.72 -11.45
C GLN A 145 -3.43 -6.82 -11.78
N ALA A 146 -2.91 -6.06 -10.81
CA ALA A 146 -1.72 -5.24 -11.02
C ALA A 146 -0.47 -6.10 -11.28
N VAL A 147 -0.29 -7.21 -10.57
CA VAL A 147 0.78 -8.20 -10.83
C VAL A 147 0.71 -8.70 -12.26
N LYS A 148 -0.50 -9.06 -12.73
CA LYS A 148 -0.73 -9.54 -14.10
C LYS A 148 -0.45 -8.45 -15.14
N ASN A 149 -1.02 -7.25 -14.94
CA ASN A 149 -0.91 -6.13 -15.87
C ASN A 149 0.53 -5.61 -16.01
N GLN A 150 1.32 -5.66 -14.92
CA GLN A 150 2.74 -5.30 -14.93
C GLN A 150 3.65 -6.44 -15.39
N ASN A 151 3.07 -7.62 -15.67
CA ASN A 151 3.81 -8.82 -16.07
C ASN A 151 4.95 -9.17 -15.10
N ILE A 152 4.67 -9.14 -13.78
CA ILE A 152 5.66 -9.51 -12.76
C ILE A 152 5.83 -11.04 -12.78
N THR A 153 6.72 -11.51 -13.66
CA THR A 153 6.96 -12.94 -13.90
C THR A 153 7.98 -13.54 -12.93
N PRO A 154 7.86 -14.85 -12.60
CA PRO A 154 6.78 -15.76 -12.97
C PRO A 154 5.47 -15.60 -12.19
N LEU A 155 5.40 -14.68 -11.20
CA LEU A 155 4.23 -14.53 -10.32
C LEU A 155 2.93 -14.26 -11.12
N ALA A 156 3.01 -13.46 -12.18
CA ALA A 156 1.87 -13.14 -13.04
C ALA A 156 1.22 -14.37 -13.71
N GLU A 157 1.98 -15.43 -13.94
CA GLU A 157 1.50 -16.67 -14.56
C GLU A 157 0.54 -17.46 -13.64
N HIS A 158 0.60 -17.21 -12.34
CA HIS A 158 -0.22 -17.85 -11.31
C HIS A 158 -1.50 -17.06 -10.98
N VAL A 159 -1.65 -15.84 -11.51
CA VAL A 159 -2.87 -15.05 -11.34
C VAL A 159 -3.95 -15.53 -12.31
N LYS A 160 -5.03 -16.06 -11.73
CA LYS A 160 -6.20 -16.56 -12.46
C LYS A 160 -7.09 -15.43 -12.98
#